data_8d7cad77eedade044cc7f5999a01b4be
#
_entry.id   8d7cad77eedade044cc7f5999a01b4be
#
_cell.length_a   1.000
_cell.length_b   1.000
_cell.length_c   1.000
_cell.angle_alpha   90.00
_cell.angle_beta   90.00
_cell.angle_gamma   90.00
#
_symmetry.space_group_name_H-M   'P 1'
#
loop_
_entity.id
_entity.type
_entity.pdbx_description
1 polymer ?
#
loop_
_entity_poly.entity_id
_entity_poly.type
_entity_poly.pdbx_seq_one_letter_code
_entity_poly.pdbx_strand_id
1 'polypeptide(L)'
;MVSSEANGKIMELNIEEGDRLDAGAIVGYVDSTQLFLRKMQLSASLRSVDIRKPDIRKQIAVLEQQIATAKTEQQRQENLVRAKAGNQKQLDDIVNNIKYLQKQLDAQYSSLSKTTGGADAEAEGLQYQIMQLDDQLIKSRILNPQTGTVLVKYAEPGEVTAAGKPLYKIADTDLLYLRAYVTADQLSHLKLGQSLKVFADYGNDRREYPGTITWISNKSEFTPKGIQTKDERANLVYAIKIAVRNDGYLKIGQYGEIKYE
;
A
#
# COMPACT_ATOMS: atom_id res chain seq x y z
N MET A 1 12.81 3.71 12.13
CA MET A 1 11.79 4.49 12.85
C MET A 1 10.46 4.23 12.18
N VAL A 2 9.43 3.90 12.93
CA VAL A 2 8.08 3.66 12.43
C VAL A 2 7.23 4.86 12.78
N SER A 3 6.57 5.43 11.77
CA SER A 3 5.75 6.63 11.89
C SER A 3 4.31 6.31 11.52
N SER A 4 3.37 7.10 12.02
CA SER A 4 1.97 7.00 11.63
C SER A 4 1.78 7.35 10.15
N GLU A 5 0.94 6.61 9.45
CA GLU A 5 0.50 6.94 8.08
C GLU A 5 -0.88 7.63 8.06
N ALA A 6 -1.58 7.61 9.20
CA ALA A 6 -2.91 8.19 9.36
C ALA A 6 -2.93 9.33 10.38
N ASN A 7 -3.94 10.20 10.24
CA ASN A 7 -4.25 11.25 11.21
C ASN A 7 -5.41 10.79 12.11
N GLY A 8 -5.28 10.97 13.41
CA GLY A 8 -6.35 10.66 14.35
C GLY A 8 -5.83 10.29 15.73
N LYS A 9 -6.73 9.83 16.60
CA LYS A 9 -6.39 9.35 17.93
C LYS A 9 -5.87 7.91 17.83
N ILE A 10 -4.77 7.61 18.49
CA ILE A 10 -4.26 6.24 18.64
C ILE A 10 -5.23 5.50 19.59
N MET A 11 -5.92 4.50 19.07
CA MET A 11 -6.85 3.70 19.85
C MET A 11 -6.13 2.61 20.61
N GLU A 12 -5.18 1.95 19.95
CA GLU A 12 -4.33 0.91 20.53
C GLU A 12 -2.92 1.01 19.97
N LEU A 13 -1.95 0.70 20.82
CA LEU A 13 -0.54 0.54 20.45
C LEU A 13 0.07 -0.49 21.41
N ASN A 14 -0.01 -1.76 21.02
CA ASN A 14 0.33 -2.92 21.84
C ASN A 14 1.79 -3.31 21.67
N ILE A 15 2.68 -2.43 22.10
CA ILE A 15 4.13 -2.63 22.10
C ILE A 15 4.74 -2.01 23.34
N GLU A 16 5.82 -2.64 23.81
CA GLU A 16 6.68 -2.11 24.86
C GLU A 16 8.15 -2.14 24.41
N GLU A 17 8.98 -1.31 25.06
CA GLU A 17 10.43 -1.30 24.80
C GLU A 17 11.04 -2.65 25.18
N GLY A 18 11.76 -3.24 24.26
CA GLY A 18 12.32 -4.60 24.39
C GLY A 18 11.53 -5.69 23.70
N ASP A 19 10.29 -5.43 23.26
CA ASP A 19 9.49 -6.42 22.54
C ASP A 19 10.12 -6.78 21.20
N ARG A 20 10.05 -8.06 20.85
CA ARG A 20 10.44 -8.56 19.54
C ARG A 20 9.19 -8.65 18.65
N LEU A 21 9.26 -7.99 17.51
CA LEU A 21 8.15 -7.92 16.55
C LEU A 21 8.56 -8.50 15.21
N ASP A 22 7.62 -9.20 14.57
CA ASP A 22 7.81 -9.69 13.20
C ASP A 22 7.38 -8.65 12.16
N ALA A 23 7.96 -8.72 10.97
CA ALA A 23 7.55 -7.90 9.83
C ALA A 23 6.09 -8.20 9.47
N GLY A 24 5.29 -7.15 9.21
CA GLY A 24 3.87 -7.24 8.90
C GLY A 24 2.94 -7.41 10.11
N ALA A 25 3.47 -7.51 11.34
CA ALA A 25 2.63 -7.57 12.54
C ALA A 25 1.84 -6.26 12.72
N ILE A 26 0.55 -6.37 13.02
CA ILE A 26 -0.30 -5.23 13.39
C ILE A 26 -0.06 -4.96 14.87
N VAL A 27 0.49 -3.80 15.19
CA VAL A 27 0.85 -3.41 16.57
C VAL A 27 -0.13 -2.42 17.18
N GLY A 28 -1.07 -1.92 16.39
CA GLY A 28 -2.08 -0.98 16.86
C GLY A 28 -2.90 -0.40 15.73
N TYR A 29 -3.74 0.58 16.06
CA TYR A 29 -4.53 1.31 15.07
C TYR A 29 -4.91 2.71 15.53
N VAL A 30 -5.09 3.59 14.56
CA VAL A 30 -5.60 4.95 14.69
C VAL A 30 -7.10 4.93 14.45
N ASP A 31 -7.86 5.79 15.13
CA ASP A 31 -9.31 5.90 14.95
C ASP A 31 -9.67 6.16 13.49
N SER A 32 -10.37 5.22 12.92
CA SER A 32 -10.83 5.23 11.52
C SER A 32 -12.36 5.23 11.40
N THR A 33 -13.08 5.49 12.48
CA THR A 33 -14.54 5.43 12.53
C THR A 33 -15.18 6.32 11.45
N GLN A 34 -14.70 7.55 11.30
CA GLN A 34 -15.23 8.47 10.29
C GLN A 34 -14.96 8.01 8.85
N LEU A 35 -13.79 7.42 8.60
CA LEU A 35 -13.46 6.84 7.30
C LEU A 35 -14.39 5.66 6.96
N PHE A 36 -14.63 4.79 7.93
CA PHE A 36 -15.52 3.66 7.79
C PHE A 36 -16.97 4.10 7.49
N LEU A 37 -17.50 5.06 8.25
CA LEU A 37 -18.84 5.60 8.02
C LEU A 37 -18.98 6.24 6.64
N ARG A 38 -17.97 6.99 6.20
CA ARG A 38 -17.96 7.59 4.87
C ARG A 38 -17.92 6.54 3.77
N LYS A 39 -17.15 5.46 3.95
CA LYS A 39 -17.16 4.30 3.03
C LYS A 39 -18.54 3.68 2.94
N MET A 40 -19.22 3.47 4.08
CA MET A 40 -20.59 2.93 4.12
C MET A 40 -21.57 3.82 3.36
N GLN A 41 -21.47 5.15 3.52
CA GLN A 41 -22.30 6.11 2.79
C GLN A 41 -22.07 6.03 1.28
N LEU A 42 -20.82 6.02 0.81
CA LEU A 42 -20.51 5.88 -0.63
C LEU A 42 -20.97 4.53 -1.18
N SER A 43 -20.83 3.45 -0.40
CA SER A 43 -21.32 2.12 -0.79
C SER A 43 -22.85 2.09 -0.93
N ALA A 44 -23.58 2.83 -0.09
CA ALA A 44 -25.03 2.98 -0.24
C ALA A 44 -25.39 3.80 -1.49
N SER A 45 -24.62 4.86 -1.78
CA SER A 45 -24.79 5.66 -3.00
C SER A 45 -24.55 4.82 -4.26
N LEU A 46 -23.50 4.01 -4.27
CA LEU A 46 -23.18 3.09 -5.37
C LEU A 46 -24.35 2.13 -5.65
N ARG A 47 -24.89 1.50 -4.60
CA ARG A 47 -26.09 0.64 -4.75
C ARG A 47 -27.29 1.39 -5.29
N SER A 48 -27.48 2.65 -4.89
CA SER A 48 -28.57 3.49 -5.41
C SER A 48 -28.43 3.75 -6.91
N VAL A 49 -27.21 3.96 -7.40
CA VAL A 49 -26.93 4.11 -8.85
C VAL A 49 -27.27 2.83 -9.58
N ASP A 50 -26.86 1.66 -9.09
CA ASP A 50 -27.17 0.37 -9.73
C ASP A 50 -28.67 0.09 -9.81
N ILE A 51 -29.43 0.43 -8.77
CA ILE A 51 -30.89 0.26 -8.76
C ILE A 51 -31.57 1.19 -9.77
N ARG A 52 -31.01 2.38 -10.03
CA ARG A 52 -31.56 3.36 -10.99
C ARG A 52 -31.28 3.01 -12.44
N LYS A 53 -30.38 2.06 -12.73
CA LYS A 53 -30.08 1.65 -14.10
C LYS A 53 -31.32 1.07 -14.77
N PRO A 54 -31.72 1.56 -15.96
CA PRO A 54 -32.88 1.05 -16.68
C PRO A 54 -32.60 -0.37 -17.19
N ASP A 55 -33.61 -1.24 -17.08
CA ASP A 55 -33.60 -2.54 -17.76
C ASP A 55 -33.92 -2.34 -19.25
N ILE A 56 -32.88 -2.18 -20.06
CA ILE A 56 -32.96 -1.93 -21.49
C ILE A 56 -33.80 -3.02 -22.17
N ARG A 57 -33.59 -4.29 -21.82
CA ARG A 57 -34.27 -5.42 -22.46
C ARG A 57 -35.82 -5.34 -22.30
N LYS A 58 -36.26 -5.04 -21.07
CA LYS A 58 -37.70 -4.93 -20.80
C LYS A 58 -38.35 -3.74 -21.54
N GLN A 59 -37.63 -2.61 -21.62
CA GLN A 59 -38.18 -1.40 -22.24
C GLN A 59 -38.25 -1.51 -23.76
N ILE A 60 -37.32 -2.17 -24.44
CA ILE A 60 -37.32 -2.37 -25.87
C ILE A 60 -38.19 -3.56 -26.33
N ALA A 61 -38.42 -4.55 -25.47
CA ALA A 61 -39.18 -5.76 -25.80
C ALA A 61 -40.57 -5.47 -26.35
N VAL A 62 -41.24 -4.40 -25.90
CA VAL A 62 -42.57 -3.99 -26.41
C VAL A 62 -42.48 -3.54 -27.86
N LEU A 63 -41.45 -2.73 -28.19
CA LEU A 63 -41.24 -2.26 -29.56
C LEU A 63 -40.84 -3.40 -30.50
N GLU A 64 -39.98 -4.30 -30.02
CA GLU A 64 -39.57 -5.50 -30.75
C GLU A 64 -40.80 -6.40 -31.08
N GLN A 65 -41.70 -6.59 -30.10
CA GLN A 65 -42.94 -7.33 -30.31
C GLN A 65 -43.86 -6.65 -31.31
N GLN A 66 -44.00 -5.32 -31.27
CA GLN A 66 -44.80 -4.56 -32.24
C GLN A 66 -44.23 -4.70 -33.65
N ILE A 67 -42.91 -4.62 -33.81
CA ILE A 67 -42.23 -4.84 -35.09
C ILE A 67 -42.44 -6.27 -35.58
N ALA A 68 -42.35 -7.27 -34.72
CA ALA A 68 -42.60 -8.68 -35.10
C ALA A 68 -44.05 -8.89 -35.60
N THR A 69 -45.00 -8.32 -34.88
CA THR A 69 -46.42 -8.38 -35.28
C THR A 69 -46.65 -7.70 -36.63
N ALA A 70 -46.09 -6.48 -36.82
CA ALA A 70 -46.23 -5.73 -38.09
C ALA A 70 -45.57 -6.45 -39.26
N LYS A 71 -44.41 -7.16 -39.04
CA LYS A 71 -43.77 -8.00 -40.07
C LYS A 71 -44.63 -9.19 -40.45
N THR A 72 -45.30 -9.82 -39.50
CA THR A 72 -46.21 -10.94 -39.78
C THR A 72 -47.37 -10.46 -40.65
N GLU A 73 -47.94 -9.28 -40.36
CA GLU A 73 -49.01 -8.70 -41.16
C GLU A 73 -48.51 -8.24 -42.55
N GLN A 74 -47.30 -7.70 -42.66
CA GLN A 74 -46.64 -7.42 -43.92
C GLN A 74 -46.59 -8.68 -44.81
N GLN A 75 -46.10 -9.77 -44.28
CA GLN A 75 -45.99 -11.05 -45.03
C GLN A 75 -47.33 -11.57 -45.49
N ARG A 76 -48.36 -11.41 -44.67
CA ARG A 76 -49.72 -11.78 -45.02
C ARG A 76 -50.26 -10.90 -46.17
N GLN A 77 -50.07 -9.59 -46.08
CA GLN A 77 -50.53 -8.64 -47.09
C GLN A 77 -49.75 -8.79 -48.41
N GLU A 78 -48.46 -9.04 -48.37
CA GLU A 78 -47.64 -9.36 -49.56
C GLU A 78 -48.18 -10.56 -50.30
N ASN A 79 -48.56 -11.64 -49.60
CA ASN A 79 -49.13 -12.81 -50.20
C ASN A 79 -50.48 -12.53 -50.86
N LEU A 80 -51.33 -11.72 -50.28
CA LEU A 80 -52.62 -11.30 -50.84
C LEU A 80 -52.43 -10.44 -52.10
N VAL A 81 -51.52 -9.47 -52.08
CA VAL A 81 -51.19 -8.63 -53.24
C VAL A 81 -50.61 -9.51 -54.37
N ARG A 82 -49.72 -10.43 -54.06
CA ARG A 82 -49.20 -11.39 -55.05
C ARG A 82 -50.27 -12.27 -55.69
N ALA A 83 -51.29 -12.64 -54.91
CA ALA A 83 -52.44 -13.37 -55.36
C ALA A 83 -53.51 -12.49 -56.11
N LYS A 84 -53.20 -11.17 -56.31
CA LYS A 84 -54.10 -10.17 -56.88
C LYS A 84 -55.42 -9.96 -56.07
N ALA A 85 -55.42 -10.29 -54.80
CA ALA A 85 -56.54 -10.17 -53.86
C ALA A 85 -56.26 -9.15 -52.73
N GLY A 86 -55.14 -8.44 -52.79
CA GLY A 86 -54.75 -7.43 -51.82
C GLY A 86 -54.68 -6.01 -52.42
N ASN A 87 -54.52 -5.03 -51.48
CA ASN A 87 -54.38 -3.61 -51.84
C ASN A 87 -52.91 -3.18 -51.63
N GLN A 88 -52.27 -2.69 -52.71
CA GLN A 88 -50.89 -2.22 -52.69
C GLN A 88 -50.65 -1.10 -51.67
N LYS A 89 -51.59 -0.14 -51.56
CA LYS A 89 -51.53 0.95 -50.64
C LYS A 89 -51.47 0.48 -49.18
N GLN A 90 -52.21 -0.58 -48.83
CA GLN A 90 -52.19 -1.15 -47.48
C GLN A 90 -50.85 -1.78 -47.20
N LEU A 91 -50.18 -2.45 -48.14
CA LEU A 91 -48.85 -2.99 -48.01
C LEU A 91 -47.83 -1.87 -47.80
N ASP A 92 -47.90 -0.80 -48.59
CA ASP A 92 -46.99 0.33 -48.45
C ASP A 92 -47.16 1.03 -47.08
N ASP A 93 -48.37 1.14 -46.56
CA ASP A 93 -48.65 1.69 -45.23
C ASP A 93 -48.05 0.83 -44.13
N ILE A 94 -48.14 -0.51 -44.24
CA ILE A 94 -47.53 -1.45 -43.28
C ILE A 94 -46.00 -1.34 -43.32
N VAL A 95 -45.38 -1.32 -44.50
CA VAL A 95 -43.94 -1.14 -44.67
C VAL A 95 -43.45 0.17 -44.05
N ASN A 96 -44.17 1.25 -44.25
CA ASN A 96 -43.84 2.55 -43.66
C ASN A 96 -43.97 2.53 -42.13
N ASN A 97 -44.99 1.86 -41.59
CA ASN A 97 -45.16 1.68 -40.16
C ASN A 97 -43.99 0.86 -39.53
N ILE A 98 -43.55 -0.20 -40.19
CA ILE A 98 -42.39 -0.98 -39.73
C ILE A 98 -41.13 -0.10 -39.68
N LYS A 99 -40.88 0.70 -40.73
CA LYS A 99 -39.74 1.64 -40.75
C LYS A 99 -39.82 2.67 -39.62
N TYR A 100 -41.02 3.18 -39.33
CA TYR A 100 -41.24 4.10 -38.22
C TYR A 100 -40.93 3.44 -36.87
N LEU A 101 -41.45 2.23 -36.61
CA LEU A 101 -41.21 1.48 -35.39
C LEU A 101 -39.72 1.13 -35.22
N GLN A 102 -39.02 0.77 -36.31
CA GLN A 102 -37.56 0.52 -36.27
C GLN A 102 -36.79 1.78 -35.86
N LYS A 103 -37.11 2.94 -36.45
CA LYS A 103 -36.46 4.20 -36.03
C LYS A 103 -36.77 4.57 -34.59
N GLN A 104 -37.97 4.29 -34.12
CA GLN A 104 -38.35 4.49 -32.72
C GLN A 104 -37.55 3.56 -31.79
N LEU A 105 -37.38 2.30 -32.18
CA LEU A 105 -36.54 1.33 -31.45
C LEU A 105 -35.10 1.82 -31.35
N ASP A 106 -34.51 2.27 -32.48
CA ASP A 106 -33.13 2.77 -32.52
C ASP A 106 -32.92 4.00 -31.61
N ALA A 107 -33.90 4.93 -31.67
CA ALA A 107 -33.88 6.12 -30.82
C ALA A 107 -34.00 5.77 -29.33
N GLN A 108 -34.89 4.84 -28.98
CA GLN A 108 -35.08 4.37 -27.62
C GLN A 108 -33.82 3.65 -27.11
N TYR A 109 -33.24 2.77 -27.93
CA TYR A 109 -32.00 2.08 -27.60
C TYR A 109 -30.85 3.05 -27.35
N SER A 110 -30.68 4.05 -28.24
CA SER A 110 -29.64 5.08 -28.09
C SER A 110 -29.83 5.89 -26.81
N SER A 111 -31.07 6.27 -26.47
CA SER A 111 -31.39 7.01 -25.26
C SER A 111 -31.07 6.20 -23.99
N LEU A 112 -31.52 4.94 -23.96
CA LEU A 112 -31.27 4.04 -22.81
C LEU A 112 -29.79 3.71 -22.64
N SER A 113 -29.07 3.47 -23.76
CA SER A 113 -27.63 3.23 -23.75
C SER A 113 -26.85 4.41 -23.16
N LYS A 114 -27.21 5.66 -23.53
CA LYS A 114 -26.59 6.85 -22.94
C LYS A 114 -26.89 6.99 -21.46
N THR A 115 -28.12 6.71 -21.03
CA THR A 115 -28.52 6.76 -19.62
C THR A 115 -27.75 5.72 -18.80
N THR A 116 -27.64 4.48 -19.32
CA THR A 116 -26.87 3.40 -18.66
C THR A 116 -25.38 3.74 -18.61
N GLY A 117 -24.80 4.23 -19.72
CA GLY A 117 -23.41 4.65 -19.76
C GLY A 117 -23.09 5.78 -18.78
N GLY A 118 -24.01 6.73 -18.61
CA GLY A 118 -23.89 7.78 -17.58
C GLY A 118 -23.92 7.22 -16.16
N ALA A 119 -24.83 6.28 -15.88
CA ALA A 119 -24.91 5.61 -14.58
C ALA A 119 -23.69 4.73 -14.32
N ASP A 120 -23.14 4.05 -15.35
CA ASP A 120 -21.91 3.26 -15.22
C ASP A 120 -20.72 4.14 -14.87
N ALA A 121 -20.57 5.30 -15.52
CA ALA A 121 -19.50 6.25 -15.22
C ALA A 121 -19.63 6.84 -13.79
N GLU A 122 -20.87 7.13 -13.34
CA GLU A 122 -21.14 7.56 -11.96
C GLU A 122 -20.74 6.45 -10.96
N ALA A 123 -21.13 5.20 -11.23
CA ALA A 123 -20.79 4.04 -10.39
C ALA A 123 -19.28 3.82 -10.31
N GLU A 124 -18.56 3.93 -11.42
CA GLU A 124 -17.11 3.82 -11.47
C GLU A 124 -16.44 4.92 -10.64
N GLY A 125 -16.90 6.16 -10.75
CA GLY A 125 -16.39 7.26 -9.92
C GLY A 125 -16.59 7.02 -8.42
N LEU A 126 -17.74 6.47 -8.01
CA LEU A 126 -17.99 6.08 -6.62
C LEU A 126 -17.09 4.91 -6.17
N GLN A 127 -16.81 3.94 -7.04
CA GLN A 127 -15.89 2.84 -6.74
C GLN A 127 -14.48 3.34 -6.47
N TYR A 128 -13.95 4.27 -7.27
CA TYR A 128 -12.63 4.87 -7.01
C TYR A 128 -12.58 5.61 -5.67
N GLN A 129 -13.65 6.32 -5.30
CA GLN A 129 -13.72 6.97 -3.97
C GLN A 129 -13.74 5.94 -2.83
N ILE A 130 -14.45 4.81 -2.99
CA ILE A 130 -14.44 3.72 -2.02
C ILE A 130 -13.05 3.11 -1.90
N MET A 131 -12.35 2.85 -3.02
CA MET A 131 -10.98 2.34 -3.01
C MET A 131 -10.00 3.28 -2.31
N GLN A 132 -10.16 4.60 -2.48
CA GLN A 132 -9.36 5.60 -1.78
C GLN A 132 -9.58 5.55 -0.26
N LEU A 133 -10.83 5.36 0.18
CA LEU A 133 -11.12 5.18 1.61
C LEU A 133 -10.60 3.85 2.15
N ASP A 134 -10.60 2.79 1.34
CA ASP A 134 -10.00 1.51 1.73
C ASP A 134 -8.50 1.61 1.96
N ASP A 135 -7.78 2.32 1.09
CA ASP A 135 -6.36 2.63 1.30
C ASP A 135 -6.13 3.39 2.62
N GLN A 136 -6.95 4.41 2.90
CA GLN A 136 -6.86 5.16 4.16
C GLN A 136 -7.18 4.30 5.39
N LEU A 137 -8.15 3.38 5.29
CA LEU A 137 -8.47 2.41 6.34
C LEU A 137 -7.34 1.41 6.59
N ILE A 138 -6.64 0.98 5.54
CA ILE A 138 -5.46 0.14 5.67
C ILE A 138 -4.35 0.91 6.38
N LYS A 139 -4.08 2.16 5.99
CA LYS A 139 -3.07 3.04 6.59
C LYS A 139 -3.39 3.46 8.04
N SER A 140 -4.63 3.30 8.49
CA SER A 140 -4.98 3.51 9.89
C SER A 140 -4.50 2.38 10.82
N ARG A 141 -4.10 1.24 10.26
CA ARG A 141 -3.45 0.17 11.01
C ARG A 141 -1.96 0.46 11.12
N ILE A 142 -1.41 0.30 12.31
CA ILE A 142 0.02 0.47 12.55
C ILE A 142 0.69 -0.86 12.31
N LEU A 143 1.37 -0.98 11.17
CA LEU A 143 2.07 -2.20 10.75
C LEU A 143 3.55 -2.10 11.08
N ASN A 144 4.12 -3.17 11.60
CA ASN A 144 5.57 -3.26 11.79
C ASN A 144 6.26 -3.58 10.46
N PRO A 145 7.16 -2.72 9.94
CA PRO A 145 7.73 -2.90 8.60
C PRO A 145 8.83 -3.96 8.52
N GLN A 146 9.46 -4.32 9.64
CA GLN A 146 10.60 -5.24 9.67
C GLN A 146 10.67 -6.02 10.99
N THR A 147 11.18 -7.24 10.95
CA THR A 147 11.46 -8.00 12.16
C THR A 147 12.59 -7.34 12.95
N GLY A 148 12.42 -7.25 14.28
CA GLY A 148 13.42 -6.64 15.16
C GLY A 148 12.89 -6.43 16.57
N THR A 149 13.68 -5.70 17.37
CA THR A 149 13.36 -5.34 18.75
C THR A 149 12.99 -3.86 18.84
N VAL A 150 11.92 -3.54 19.56
CA VAL A 150 11.51 -2.17 19.86
C VAL A 150 12.53 -1.52 20.78
N LEU A 151 13.16 -0.44 20.33
CA LEU A 151 14.20 0.26 21.08
C LEU A 151 13.65 1.42 21.90
N VAL A 152 12.66 2.13 21.35
CA VAL A 152 12.05 3.30 22.00
C VAL A 152 10.61 3.41 21.53
N LYS A 153 9.70 3.68 22.44
CA LYS A 153 8.29 4.01 22.20
C LYS A 153 8.11 5.52 22.36
N TYR A 154 7.56 6.18 21.34
CA TYR A 154 7.39 7.64 21.30
C TYR A 154 5.94 8.11 21.48
N ALA A 155 4.98 7.19 21.40
CA ALA A 155 3.56 7.51 21.44
C ALA A 155 2.81 6.50 22.32
N GLU A 156 1.73 6.98 22.95
CA GLU A 156 0.88 6.17 23.80
C GLU A 156 -0.56 6.10 23.26
N PRO A 157 -1.30 5.02 23.58
CA PRO A 157 -2.72 4.96 23.33
C PRO A 157 -3.45 6.16 23.93
N GLY A 158 -4.39 6.73 23.16
CA GLY A 158 -5.12 7.93 23.59
C GLY A 158 -4.55 9.23 23.06
N GLU A 159 -3.28 9.28 22.63
CA GLU A 159 -2.69 10.47 21.99
C GLU A 159 -3.22 10.69 20.58
N VAL A 160 -3.14 11.94 20.13
CA VAL A 160 -3.41 12.29 18.72
C VAL A 160 -2.12 12.23 17.91
N THR A 161 -2.19 11.51 16.80
CA THR A 161 -1.09 11.39 15.84
C THR A 161 -1.44 12.03 14.50
N ALA A 162 -0.41 12.28 13.71
CA ALA A 162 -0.52 12.75 12.34
C ALA A 162 0.42 11.95 11.44
N ALA A 163 0.14 11.93 10.13
CA ALA A 163 1.01 11.28 9.15
C ALA A 163 2.45 11.82 9.27
N GLY A 164 3.43 10.91 9.38
CA GLY A 164 4.84 11.20 9.60
C GLY A 164 5.26 11.35 11.07
N LYS A 165 4.33 11.44 12.06
CA LYS A 165 4.70 11.47 13.48
C LYS A 165 5.29 10.13 13.91
N PRO A 166 6.50 10.10 14.52
CA PRO A 166 7.11 8.88 15.01
C PRO A 166 6.26 8.22 16.09
N LEU A 167 6.10 6.90 15.99
CA LEU A 167 5.40 6.09 16.98
C LEU A 167 6.37 5.26 17.82
N TYR A 168 7.33 4.60 17.17
CA TYR A 168 8.36 3.83 17.85
C TYR A 168 9.59 3.64 16.97
N LYS A 169 10.69 3.20 17.60
CA LYS A 169 11.93 2.84 16.92
C LYS A 169 12.17 1.35 17.05
N ILE A 170 12.37 0.68 15.92
CA ILE A 170 12.70 -0.75 15.86
C ILE A 170 14.03 -0.95 15.14
N ALA A 171 14.81 -1.94 15.57
CA ALA A 171 16.03 -2.36 14.90
C ALA A 171 16.19 -3.88 15.00
N ASP A 172 16.85 -4.45 14.00
CA ASP A 172 17.39 -5.80 14.11
C ASP A 172 18.56 -5.77 15.11
N THR A 173 18.40 -6.46 16.22
CA THR A 173 19.41 -6.57 17.28
C THR A 173 20.15 -7.90 17.26
N ASP A 174 19.81 -8.81 16.34
CA ASP A 174 20.50 -10.12 16.19
C ASP A 174 21.85 -9.93 15.52
N LEU A 175 22.00 -8.89 14.71
CA LEU A 175 23.24 -8.52 14.06
C LEU A 175 23.60 -7.07 14.43
N LEU A 176 24.66 -6.92 15.21
CA LEU A 176 25.19 -5.61 15.60
C LEU A 176 26.47 -5.28 14.82
N TYR A 177 26.75 -3.98 14.70
CA TYR A 177 27.94 -3.49 14.03
C TYR A 177 28.81 -2.75 15.04
N LEU A 178 30.00 -3.28 15.27
CA LEU A 178 31.05 -2.54 15.99
C LEU A 178 31.71 -1.57 15.02
N ARG A 179 31.71 -0.29 15.34
CA ARG A 179 32.50 0.73 14.64
C ARG A 179 33.82 0.88 15.41
N ALA A 180 34.89 0.43 14.82
CA ALA A 180 36.26 0.55 15.38
C ALA A 180 37.09 1.51 14.51
N TYR A 181 38.15 2.04 15.09
CA TYR A 181 39.07 2.96 14.46
C TYR A 181 40.45 2.37 14.47
N VAL A 182 41.11 2.32 13.31
CA VAL A 182 42.43 1.72 13.14
C VAL A 182 43.39 2.73 12.49
N THR A 183 44.68 2.66 12.84
CA THR A 183 45.72 3.49 12.22
C THR A 183 46.02 3.01 10.79
N ALA A 184 46.77 3.80 10.01
CA ALA A 184 47.16 3.42 8.64
C ALA A 184 48.02 2.13 8.64
N ASP A 185 48.92 1.96 9.65
CA ASP A 185 49.74 0.75 9.79
C ASP A 185 48.88 -0.47 10.06
N GLN A 186 47.90 -0.35 10.97
CA GLN A 186 46.98 -1.42 11.32
C GLN A 186 46.09 -1.79 10.12
N LEU A 187 45.64 -0.77 9.33
CA LEU A 187 44.81 -0.97 8.15
C LEU A 187 45.50 -1.84 7.09
N SER A 188 46.82 -1.77 6.96
CA SER A 188 47.59 -2.57 6.00
C SER A 188 47.44 -4.08 6.21
N HIS A 189 47.12 -4.51 7.43
CA HIS A 189 46.90 -5.91 7.80
C HIS A 189 45.46 -6.36 7.78
N LEU A 190 44.49 -5.46 7.47
CA LEU A 190 43.08 -5.73 7.50
C LEU A 190 42.49 -5.77 6.07
N LYS A 191 41.61 -6.73 5.85
CA LYS A 191 40.91 -6.90 4.55
C LYS A 191 39.39 -6.99 4.75
N LEU A 192 38.68 -6.52 3.78
CA LEU A 192 37.22 -6.69 3.69
C LEU A 192 36.89 -8.19 3.71
N GLY A 193 35.91 -8.61 4.52
CA GLY A 193 35.53 -10.02 4.70
C GLY A 193 36.40 -10.80 5.68
N GLN A 194 37.46 -10.20 6.23
CA GLN A 194 38.31 -10.86 7.22
C GLN A 194 37.56 -11.08 8.53
N SER A 195 37.71 -12.30 9.09
CA SER A 195 37.22 -12.63 10.43
C SER A 195 38.24 -12.17 11.48
N LEU A 196 37.71 -11.65 12.58
CA LEU A 196 38.52 -11.19 13.72
C LEU A 196 37.77 -11.42 15.03
N LYS A 197 38.45 -11.28 16.15
CA LYS A 197 37.89 -11.39 17.49
C LYS A 197 37.48 -10.04 18.01
N VAL A 198 36.19 -9.94 18.40
CA VAL A 198 35.62 -8.76 19.06
C VAL A 198 35.47 -9.09 20.54
N PHE A 199 35.95 -8.21 21.39
CA PHE A 199 35.82 -8.33 22.84
C PHE A 199 34.84 -7.26 23.33
N ALA A 200 33.84 -7.68 24.08
CA ALA A 200 32.92 -6.79 24.79
C ALA A 200 33.08 -6.97 26.31
N ASP A 201 32.91 -5.89 27.04
CA ASP A 201 32.99 -5.94 28.52
C ASP A 201 31.86 -6.80 29.09
N TYR A 202 32.18 -7.70 30.02
CA TYR A 202 31.24 -8.61 30.66
C TYR A 202 31.49 -8.60 32.18
N GLY A 203 30.95 -7.59 32.87
CA GLY A 203 31.24 -7.34 34.27
C GLY A 203 32.72 -6.98 34.48
N ASN A 204 33.45 -7.80 35.22
CA ASN A 204 34.89 -7.64 35.41
C ASN A 204 35.72 -8.38 34.34
N ASP A 205 35.07 -9.17 33.49
CA ASP A 205 35.69 -9.99 32.45
C ASP A 205 35.40 -9.44 31.07
N ARG A 206 35.96 -10.09 30.03
CA ARG A 206 35.68 -9.79 28.62
C ARG A 206 35.16 -11.02 27.93
N ARG A 207 34.10 -10.85 27.15
CA ARG A 207 33.52 -11.91 26.34
C ARG A 207 33.95 -11.76 24.89
N GLU A 208 34.41 -12.87 24.30
CA GLU A 208 34.84 -12.92 22.90
C GLU A 208 33.65 -13.26 21.98
N TYR A 209 33.55 -12.53 20.87
CA TYR A 209 32.60 -12.74 19.81
C TYR A 209 33.31 -12.81 18.45
N PRO A 210 32.93 -13.73 17.56
CA PRO A 210 33.41 -13.71 16.19
C PRO A 210 32.81 -12.52 15.44
N GLY A 211 33.69 -11.75 14.80
CA GLY A 211 33.29 -10.61 13.98
C GLY A 211 33.84 -10.71 12.57
N THR A 212 33.16 -10.09 11.60
CA THR A 212 33.59 -10.02 10.21
C THR A 212 33.62 -8.57 9.75
N ILE A 213 34.74 -8.14 9.15
CA ILE A 213 34.85 -6.79 8.58
C ILE A 213 33.93 -6.66 7.35
N THR A 214 32.93 -5.79 7.44
CA THR A 214 31.95 -5.57 6.39
C THR A 214 32.15 -4.27 5.63
N TRP A 215 32.91 -3.34 6.21
CA TRP A 215 33.18 -2.05 5.56
C TRP A 215 34.45 -1.43 6.15
N ILE A 216 35.22 -0.78 5.27
CA ILE A 216 36.42 -0.01 5.60
C ILE A 216 36.26 1.37 4.97
N SER A 217 36.49 2.43 5.74
CA SER A 217 36.40 3.81 5.24
C SER A 217 37.51 4.11 4.22
N ASN A 218 37.14 4.70 3.09
CA ASN A 218 38.10 5.22 2.10
C ASN A 218 38.67 6.59 2.50
N LYS A 219 38.19 7.17 3.61
CA LYS A 219 38.57 8.49 4.11
C LYS A 219 39.09 8.38 5.53
N SER A 220 40.23 8.99 5.83
CA SER A 220 40.69 9.12 7.21
C SER A 220 39.79 10.08 7.98
N GLU A 221 39.58 9.78 9.25
CA GLU A 221 38.89 10.62 10.22
C GLU A 221 39.88 11.00 11.33
N PHE A 222 39.67 12.13 11.99
CA PHE A 222 40.36 12.43 13.23
C PHE A 222 39.71 11.60 14.33
N THR A 223 40.52 11.11 15.29
CA THR A 223 39.98 10.38 16.44
C THR A 223 38.89 11.20 17.14
N PRO A 224 37.66 10.67 17.23
CA PRO A 224 36.60 11.40 17.95
C PRO A 224 36.88 11.35 19.44
N LYS A 225 37.37 12.41 20.01
CA LYS A 225 37.19 12.96 21.37
C LYS A 225 38.43 13.55 22.03
N GLY A 226 38.14 14.52 22.88
CA GLY A 226 39.00 15.08 23.91
C GLY A 226 39.74 16.34 23.48
N ILE A 227 40.13 17.16 24.47
CA ILE A 227 41.04 18.28 24.29
C ILE A 227 42.36 17.68 23.78
N GLN A 228 42.63 17.88 22.51
CA GLN A 228 43.80 17.28 21.82
C GLN A 228 45.07 18.01 22.22
N THR A 229 46.02 17.27 22.74
CA THR A 229 47.40 17.71 22.84
C THR A 229 48.03 17.79 21.45
N LYS A 230 49.17 18.52 21.33
CA LYS A 230 49.83 18.69 20.00
C LYS A 230 50.25 17.37 19.35
N ASP A 231 50.54 16.34 20.15
CA ASP A 231 50.99 15.02 19.69
C ASP A 231 49.84 14.12 19.21
N GLU A 232 48.60 14.33 19.69
CA GLU A 232 47.40 13.57 19.27
C GLU A 232 46.81 14.02 17.94
N ARG A 233 47.18 15.20 17.43
CA ARG A 233 46.74 15.72 16.12
C ARG A 233 47.33 14.97 14.93
N ALA A 234 48.34 14.12 15.16
CA ALA A 234 49.04 13.44 14.07
C ALA A 234 48.48 12.05 13.69
N ASN A 235 47.49 11.53 14.44
CA ASN A 235 47.00 10.17 14.22
C ASN A 235 45.69 10.19 13.42
N LEU A 236 45.83 10.16 12.09
CA LEU A 236 44.72 9.85 11.19
C LEU A 236 44.32 8.39 11.38
N VAL A 237 43.03 8.15 11.60
CA VAL A 237 42.43 6.83 11.75
C VAL A 237 41.41 6.54 10.67
N TYR A 238 41.25 5.28 10.37
CA TYR A 238 40.26 4.81 9.43
C TYR A 238 39.15 4.08 10.19
N ALA A 239 37.90 4.44 9.94
CA ALA A 239 36.77 3.74 10.53
C ALA A 239 36.53 2.41 9.79
N ILE A 240 36.30 1.35 10.56
CA ILE A 240 35.87 0.05 10.05
C ILE A 240 34.58 -0.37 10.72
N LYS A 241 33.74 -1.12 10.00
CA LYS A 241 32.53 -1.75 10.56
C LYS A 241 32.70 -3.25 10.56
N ILE A 242 32.42 -3.84 11.71
CA ILE A 242 32.55 -5.26 11.97
C ILE A 242 31.19 -5.78 12.36
N ALA A 243 30.64 -6.71 11.57
CA ALA A 243 29.40 -7.39 11.89
C ALA A 243 29.64 -8.44 12.96
N VAL A 244 28.82 -8.41 14.00
CA VAL A 244 28.89 -9.32 15.16
C VAL A 244 27.50 -9.87 15.41
N ARG A 245 27.36 -11.20 15.48
CA ARG A 245 26.10 -11.83 15.90
C ARG A 245 25.92 -11.63 17.41
N ASN A 246 24.75 -11.14 17.77
CA ASN A 246 24.37 -10.89 19.15
C ASN A 246 23.71 -12.14 19.76
N ASP A 247 24.09 -12.48 20.94
CA ASP A 247 23.47 -13.52 21.76
C ASP A 247 22.45 -12.97 22.78
N GLY A 248 22.05 -11.69 22.60
CA GLY A 248 21.13 -10.95 23.46
C GLY A 248 21.85 -10.12 24.56
N TYR A 249 23.15 -10.34 24.78
CA TYR A 249 23.93 -9.59 25.76
C TYR A 249 24.45 -8.25 25.23
N LEU A 250 24.91 -8.21 23.99
CA LEU A 250 25.41 -6.99 23.37
C LEU A 250 24.32 -5.95 23.24
N LYS A 251 24.61 -4.69 23.64
CA LYS A 251 23.69 -3.58 23.60
C LYS A 251 24.20 -2.47 22.67
N ILE A 252 23.31 -1.74 22.07
CA ILE A 252 23.64 -0.57 21.25
C ILE A 252 24.29 0.49 22.16
N GLY A 253 25.47 0.99 21.74
CA GLY A 253 26.27 1.94 22.54
C GLY A 253 27.25 1.31 23.52
N GLN A 254 27.30 -0.03 23.59
CA GLN A 254 28.32 -0.73 24.39
C GLN A 254 29.69 -0.61 23.74
N TYR A 255 30.74 -0.49 24.57
CA TYR A 255 32.12 -0.49 24.11
C TYR A 255 32.58 -1.89 23.71
N GLY A 256 33.40 -1.93 22.66
CA GLY A 256 34.04 -3.16 22.21
C GLY A 256 35.43 -2.89 21.66
N GLU A 257 36.29 -3.88 21.80
CA GLU A 257 37.67 -3.88 21.29
C GLU A 257 37.84 -4.96 20.22
N ILE A 258 38.75 -4.75 19.30
CA ILE A 258 39.17 -5.76 18.31
C ILE A 258 40.56 -6.24 18.58
N LYS A 259 40.78 -7.53 18.36
CA LYS A 259 42.11 -8.13 18.33
C LYS A 259 42.26 -8.78 16.95
N TYR A 260 43.29 -8.40 16.23
CA TYR A 260 43.69 -9.02 14.97
C TYR A 260 45.06 -9.69 15.19
N GLU A 261 45.19 -10.88 14.67
CA GLU A 261 46.44 -11.65 14.67
C GLU A 261 47.29 -11.27 13.48
#